data_8685473749afb3f2f00599233c3d77cc
#
_entry.id   8685473749afb3f2f00599233c3d77cc
#
_cell.length_a   1.000
_cell.length_b   1.000
_cell.length_c   1.000
_cell.angle_alpha   90.00
_cell.angle_beta   90.00
_cell.angle_gamma   90.00
#
_symmetry.space_group_name_H-M   'P 1'
#
loop_
_entity.id
_entity.type
_entity.pdbx_description
1 polymer ?
#
loop_
_entity_poly.entity_id
_entity_poly.type
_entity_poly.pdbx_seq_one_letter_code
_entity_poly.pdbx_strand_id
1 'polypeptide(L)'
;MGGVVHDQAEWDARHAANLLWIERAASNYGGSYNTMVVFAHSDPNIQMNQNFFQDFFPMVESFDENVIFIHRNLGIDTWNRESGYNGIKNLDVVSVEGSKWPPMWVQIDPTDGSFRLDQSDWYDGYIWKGKLPKNP
;
A
#
# COMPACT_ATOMS: atom_id res chain seq x y z
N MET A 1 20.89 26.94 -8.74
CA MET A 1 19.78 26.03 -8.41
C MET A 1 20.31 25.07 -7.34
N GLY A 2 19.96 25.29 -6.08
CA GLY A 2 20.37 24.39 -4.99
C GLY A 2 19.57 23.09 -5.09
N GLY A 3 20.23 22.03 -5.50
CA GLY A 3 19.67 20.69 -5.40
C GLY A 3 19.38 20.37 -3.93
N VAL A 4 18.21 19.85 -3.62
CA VAL A 4 17.93 19.32 -2.30
C VAL A 4 18.91 18.16 -2.11
N VAL A 5 19.90 18.36 -1.24
CA VAL A 5 20.76 17.26 -0.80
C VAL A 5 19.88 16.39 0.08
N HIS A 6 19.41 15.26 -0.43
CA HIS A 6 18.76 14.26 0.39
C HIS A 6 19.81 13.73 1.37
N ASP A 7 19.55 13.93 2.65
CA ASP A 7 20.36 13.30 3.71
C ASP A 7 20.06 11.80 3.69
N GLN A 8 21.00 11.04 3.14
CA GLN A 8 20.87 9.58 3.01
C GLN A 8 20.70 8.92 4.39
N ALA A 9 21.40 9.44 5.40
CA ALA A 9 21.30 8.89 6.75
C ALA A 9 19.90 9.10 7.36
N GLU A 10 19.29 10.25 7.13
CA GLU A 10 17.92 10.52 7.55
C GLU A 10 16.92 9.60 6.79
N TRP A 11 17.15 9.41 5.51
CA TRP A 11 16.31 8.53 4.67
C TRP A 11 16.37 7.07 5.17
N ASP A 12 17.57 6.56 5.40
CA ASP A 12 17.78 5.20 5.90
C ASP A 12 17.18 5.01 7.31
N ALA A 13 17.31 6.01 8.18
CA ALA A 13 16.70 6.00 9.50
C ALA A 13 15.17 5.95 9.45
N ARG A 14 14.56 6.67 8.52
CA ARG A 14 13.10 6.63 8.31
C ARG A 14 12.64 5.27 7.77
N HIS A 15 13.38 4.66 6.85
CA HIS A 15 13.09 3.32 6.35
C HIS A 15 13.14 2.29 7.48
N ALA A 16 14.20 2.30 8.28
CA ALA A 16 14.35 1.41 9.42
C ALA A 16 13.21 1.60 10.45
N ALA A 17 12.81 2.83 10.74
CA ALA A 17 11.71 3.13 11.64
C ALA A 17 10.37 2.62 11.10
N ASN A 18 10.11 2.76 9.81
CA ASN A 18 8.89 2.26 9.16
C ASN A 18 8.83 0.72 9.20
N LEU A 19 9.93 0.05 8.91
CA LEU A 19 10.01 -1.42 8.99
C LEU A 19 9.76 -1.92 10.41
N LEU A 20 10.42 -1.31 11.39
CA LEU A 20 10.21 -1.65 12.80
C LEU A 20 8.76 -1.43 13.25
N TRP A 21 8.12 -0.39 12.74
CA TRP A 21 6.70 -0.12 13.04
C TRP A 21 5.79 -1.22 12.47
N ILE A 22 6.02 -1.64 11.23
CA ILE A 22 5.26 -2.72 10.57
C ILE A 22 5.47 -4.05 11.32
N GLU A 23 6.72 -4.40 11.63
CA GLU A 23 7.07 -5.60 12.38
C GLU A 23 6.38 -5.64 13.76
N ARG A 24 6.41 -4.51 14.48
CA ARG A 24 5.73 -4.39 15.79
C ARG A 24 4.21 -4.51 15.65
N ALA A 25 3.62 -3.92 14.61
CA ALA A 25 2.19 -4.06 14.36
C ALA A 25 1.82 -5.53 14.10
N ALA A 26 2.59 -6.23 13.27
CA ALA A 26 2.41 -7.65 13.03
C ALA A 26 2.54 -8.47 14.32
N SER A 27 3.61 -8.26 15.10
CA SER A 27 3.87 -9.00 16.34
C SER A 27 2.84 -8.75 17.44
N ASN A 28 2.40 -7.50 17.60
CA ASN A 28 1.46 -7.13 18.67
C ASN A 28 0.04 -7.61 18.42
N TYR A 29 -0.34 -7.76 17.18
CA TYR A 29 -1.71 -8.13 16.77
C TYR A 29 -1.78 -9.46 16.02
N GLY A 30 -0.66 -10.15 15.84
CA GLY A 30 -0.60 -11.47 15.18
C GLY A 30 -1.62 -12.44 15.74
N GLY A 31 -2.29 -13.19 14.87
CA GLY A 31 -3.38 -14.08 15.22
C GLY A 31 -4.73 -13.43 15.54
N SER A 32 -4.82 -12.09 15.55
CA SER A 32 -6.08 -11.35 15.76
C SER A 32 -6.60 -10.68 14.48
N TYR A 33 -5.89 -10.82 13.37
CA TYR A 33 -6.31 -10.34 12.05
C TYR A 33 -5.85 -11.33 10.96
N ASN A 34 -6.48 -11.31 9.80
CA ASN A 34 -6.13 -12.16 8.66
C ASN A 34 -5.42 -11.37 7.55
N THR A 35 -5.53 -10.05 7.57
CA THR A 35 -4.97 -9.19 6.53
C THR A 35 -4.46 -7.89 7.13
N MET A 36 -3.25 -7.52 6.75
CA MET A 36 -2.65 -6.21 7.03
C MET A 36 -2.71 -5.35 5.77
N VAL A 37 -3.11 -4.09 5.90
CA VAL A 37 -3.06 -3.12 4.81
C VAL A 37 -1.99 -2.08 5.11
N VAL A 38 -1.02 -1.95 4.21
CA VAL A 38 0.05 -0.96 4.29
C VAL A 38 -0.17 0.10 3.22
N PHE A 39 -0.39 1.33 3.62
CA PHE A 39 -0.48 2.47 2.71
C PHE A 39 0.86 3.18 2.63
N ALA A 40 1.34 3.38 1.43
CA ALA A 40 2.61 4.05 1.19
C ALA A 40 2.57 4.97 -0.04
N HIS A 41 3.52 5.89 -0.08
CA HIS A 41 3.79 6.69 -1.26
C HIS A 41 4.87 6.04 -2.16
N SER A 42 5.61 5.10 -1.59
CA SER A 42 6.79 4.49 -2.20
C SER A 42 6.41 3.39 -3.17
N ASP A 43 6.76 3.59 -4.44
CA ASP A 43 6.62 2.58 -5.48
C ASP A 43 7.79 1.57 -5.35
N PRO A 44 7.50 0.25 -5.27
CA PRO A 44 8.54 -0.78 -5.20
C PRO A 44 9.47 -0.83 -6.42
N ASN A 45 9.05 -0.32 -7.56
CA ASN A 45 9.84 -0.32 -8.79
C ASN A 45 10.80 0.87 -8.90
N ILE A 46 10.75 1.83 -7.98
CA ILE A 46 11.64 2.98 -8.00
C ILE A 46 12.94 2.66 -7.25
N GLN A 47 14.07 2.87 -7.92
CA GLN A 47 15.39 2.56 -7.39
C GLN A 47 15.69 3.19 -6.02
N MET A 48 15.24 4.40 -5.77
CA MET A 48 15.43 5.09 -4.49
C MET A 48 14.76 4.37 -3.30
N ASN A 49 13.77 3.55 -3.56
CA ASN A 49 13.02 2.83 -2.53
C ASN A 49 13.56 1.43 -2.28
N GLN A 50 14.52 0.94 -3.07
CA GLN A 50 14.98 -0.44 -3.03
C GLN A 50 15.52 -0.85 -1.66
N ASN A 51 16.22 0.03 -0.95
CA ASN A 51 16.72 -0.28 0.40
C ASN A 51 15.59 -0.66 1.37
N PHE A 52 14.45 0.03 1.30
CA PHE A 52 13.27 -0.34 2.10
C PHE A 52 12.72 -1.70 1.69
N PHE A 53 12.55 -1.94 0.40
CA PHE A 53 11.92 -3.17 -0.10
C PHE A 53 12.82 -4.40 0.03
N GLN A 54 14.12 -4.25 0.04
CA GLN A 54 15.08 -5.35 0.33
C GLN A 54 14.83 -5.98 1.71
N ASP A 55 14.43 -5.19 2.69
CA ASP A 55 14.13 -5.67 4.03
C ASP A 55 12.63 -5.96 4.22
N PHE A 56 11.76 -5.19 3.58
CA PHE A 56 10.30 -5.35 3.65
C PHE A 56 9.82 -6.70 3.09
N PHE A 57 10.32 -7.11 1.93
CA PHE A 57 9.87 -8.34 1.28
C PHE A 57 10.14 -9.59 2.10
N PRO A 58 11.37 -9.85 2.60
CA PRO A 58 11.63 -10.99 3.47
C PRO A 58 10.82 -10.95 4.77
N MET A 59 10.60 -9.77 5.32
CA MET A 59 9.77 -9.60 6.52
C MET A 59 8.32 -10.01 6.25
N VAL A 60 7.71 -9.55 5.15
CA VAL A 60 6.34 -9.94 4.78
C VAL A 60 6.22 -11.42 4.49
N GLU A 61 7.22 -12.01 3.83
CA GLU A 61 7.23 -13.45 3.54
C GLU A 61 7.19 -14.29 4.83
N SER A 62 7.69 -13.74 5.94
CA SER A 62 7.67 -14.42 7.25
C SER A 62 6.34 -14.30 8.01
N PHE A 63 5.38 -13.52 7.54
CA PHE A 63 4.08 -13.36 8.17
C PHE A 63 3.13 -14.48 7.77
N ASP A 64 2.30 -14.91 8.71
CA ASP A 64 1.22 -15.89 8.43
C ASP A 64 0.00 -15.21 7.77
N GLU A 65 -0.14 -13.90 7.95
CA GLU A 65 -1.26 -13.11 7.46
C GLU A 65 -1.00 -12.57 6.05
N ASN A 66 -2.08 -12.24 5.34
CA ASN A 66 -1.99 -11.57 4.05
C ASN A 66 -1.59 -10.10 4.23
N VAL A 67 -0.78 -9.60 3.31
CA VAL A 67 -0.38 -8.18 3.27
C VAL A 67 -0.82 -7.58 1.95
N ILE A 68 -1.54 -6.47 2.04
CA ILE A 68 -1.90 -5.64 0.89
C ILE A 68 -1.08 -4.35 1.00
N PHE A 69 -0.14 -4.16 0.08
CA PHE A 69 0.65 -2.95 -0.01
C PHE A 69 0.06 -2.03 -1.08
N ILE A 70 -0.50 -0.91 -0.66
CA ILE A 70 -1.14 0.05 -1.56
C ILE A 70 -0.26 1.27 -1.70
N HIS A 71 0.14 1.59 -2.92
CA HIS A 71 0.97 2.75 -3.19
C HIS A 71 0.46 3.56 -4.38
N ARG A 72 0.90 4.83 -4.40
CA ARG A 72 0.62 5.70 -5.54
C ARG A 72 1.57 5.37 -6.69
N ASN A 73 1.00 5.26 -7.89
CA ASN A 73 1.76 5.22 -9.13
C ASN A 73 1.24 6.29 -10.08
N LEU A 74 2.13 7.18 -10.53
CA LEU A 74 1.80 8.20 -11.51
C LEU A 74 1.87 7.61 -12.92
N GLY A 75 0.83 7.84 -13.71
CA GLY A 75 0.82 7.44 -15.11
C GLY A 75 0.06 6.15 -15.41
N ILE A 76 -0.60 5.54 -14.43
CA ILE A 76 -1.60 4.51 -14.66
C ILE A 76 -2.99 5.15 -14.75
N ASP A 77 -3.89 4.55 -15.54
CA ASP A 77 -5.20 5.15 -15.78
C ASP A 77 -6.17 5.01 -14.61
N THR A 78 -6.06 3.94 -13.83
CA THR A 78 -6.94 3.67 -12.71
C THR A 78 -6.18 3.03 -11.55
N TRP A 79 -6.12 1.71 -11.55
CA TRP A 79 -5.38 0.93 -10.57
C TRP A 79 -4.90 -0.39 -11.19
N ASN A 80 -3.89 -0.97 -10.59
CA ASN A 80 -3.40 -2.30 -10.94
C ASN A 80 -3.13 -3.10 -9.66
N ARG A 81 -3.36 -4.42 -9.72
CA ARG A 81 -3.07 -5.37 -8.64
C ARG A 81 -2.13 -6.44 -9.15
N GLU A 82 -1.06 -6.67 -8.42
CA GLU A 82 -0.13 -7.77 -8.62
C GLU A 82 -0.18 -8.69 -7.40
N SER A 83 -0.83 -9.85 -7.57
CA SER A 83 -0.93 -10.87 -6.50
C SER A 83 0.31 -11.74 -6.48
N GLY A 84 0.76 -12.10 -5.28
CA GLY A 84 1.98 -12.87 -5.11
C GLY A 84 3.20 -12.11 -5.60
N TYR A 85 3.25 -10.82 -5.31
CA TYR A 85 4.28 -9.92 -5.80
C TYR A 85 5.68 -10.41 -5.45
N ASN A 86 6.57 -10.38 -6.44
CA ASN A 86 7.96 -10.86 -6.30
C ASN A 86 8.08 -12.32 -5.81
N GLY A 87 7.07 -13.16 -6.06
CA GLY A 87 7.01 -14.56 -5.62
C GLY A 87 6.53 -14.76 -4.17
N ILE A 88 6.24 -13.70 -3.44
CA ILE A 88 5.77 -13.71 -2.05
C ILE A 88 4.26 -13.94 -2.02
N LYS A 89 3.83 -15.16 -1.68
CA LYS A 89 2.44 -15.61 -1.84
C LYS A 89 1.41 -14.82 -1.05
N ASN A 90 1.78 -14.31 0.10
CA ASN A 90 0.93 -13.53 1.00
C ASN A 90 1.04 -12.02 0.78
N LEU A 91 1.69 -11.56 -0.31
CA LEU A 91 1.83 -10.14 -0.64
C LEU A 91 1.08 -9.80 -1.92
N ASP A 92 0.16 -8.88 -1.83
CA ASP A 92 -0.44 -8.20 -2.97
C ASP A 92 0.00 -6.73 -3.00
N VAL A 93 0.50 -6.30 -4.15
CA VAL A 93 0.86 -4.90 -4.38
C VAL A 93 -0.22 -4.26 -5.25
N VAL A 94 -0.75 -3.14 -4.79
CA VAL A 94 -1.79 -2.39 -5.47
C VAL A 94 -1.28 -1.00 -5.78
N SER A 95 -1.15 -0.70 -7.06
CA SER A 95 -0.82 0.62 -7.57
C SER A 95 -2.10 1.41 -7.84
N VAL A 96 -2.20 2.63 -7.34
CA VAL A 96 -3.36 3.49 -7.56
C VAL A 96 -2.95 4.85 -8.13
N GLU A 97 -3.72 5.37 -9.07
CA GLU A 97 -3.58 6.75 -9.51
C GLU A 97 -4.22 7.69 -8.48
N GLY A 98 -3.38 8.35 -7.69
CA GLY A 98 -3.82 9.10 -6.50
C GLY A 98 -4.56 10.41 -6.78
N SER A 99 -4.64 10.84 -8.04
CA SER A 99 -5.33 12.08 -8.45
C SER A 99 -6.68 11.83 -9.10
N LYS A 100 -7.05 10.57 -9.31
CA LYS A 100 -8.30 10.21 -10.00
C LYS A 100 -9.44 9.93 -9.03
N TRP A 101 -10.60 10.26 -9.48
CA TRP A 101 -11.87 9.98 -8.84
C TRP A 101 -12.59 8.86 -9.60
N PRO A 102 -13.33 7.95 -8.96
CA PRO A 102 -13.60 7.88 -7.52
C PRO A 102 -12.43 7.28 -6.73
N PRO A 103 -12.40 7.48 -5.38
CA PRO A 103 -11.45 6.79 -4.52
C PRO A 103 -11.63 5.27 -4.63
N MET A 104 -10.55 4.54 -4.44
CA MET A 104 -10.63 3.08 -4.37
C MET A 104 -11.30 2.65 -3.07
N TRP A 105 -12.24 1.72 -3.19
CA TRP A 105 -12.80 1.00 -2.06
C TRP A 105 -12.08 -0.33 -1.90
N VAL A 106 -11.56 -0.57 -0.70
CA VAL A 106 -10.96 -1.85 -0.31
C VAL A 106 -11.91 -2.52 0.69
N GLN A 107 -12.47 -3.65 0.30
CA GLN A 107 -13.32 -4.46 1.17
C GLN A 107 -12.56 -5.73 1.54
N ILE A 108 -12.41 -5.98 2.84
CA ILE A 108 -11.73 -7.17 3.37
C ILE A 108 -12.77 -8.05 4.04
N ASP A 109 -12.77 -9.36 3.72
CA ASP A 109 -13.55 -10.33 4.46
C ASP A 109 -12.80 -10.69 5.76
N PRO A 110 -13.38 -10.43 6.93
CA PRO A 110 -12.71 -10.71 8.20
C PRO A 110 -12.60 -12.21 8.50
N THR A 111 -13.29 -13.07 7.74
CA THR A 111 -13.32 -14.51 7.99
C THR A 111 -12.09 -15.20 7.44
N ASP A 112 -11.67 -14.83 6.24
CA ASP A 112 -10.57 -15.49 5.52
C ASP A 112 -9.48 -14.52 5.05
N GLY A 113 -9.65 -13.20 5.27
CA GLY A 113 -8.70 -12.18 4.86
C GLY A 113 -8.70 -11.90 3.36
N SER A 114 -9.61 -12.51 2.60
CA SER A 114 -9.75 -12.18 1.19
C SER A 114 -10.19 -10.74 1.01
N PHE A 115 -9.84 -10.13 -0.12
CA PHE A 115 -10.19 -8.75 -0.34
C PHE A 115 -10.62 -8.48 -1.79
N ARG A 116 -11.45 -7.46 -1.92
CA ARG A 116 -11.91 -6.92 -3.19
C ARG A 116 -11.56 -5.45 -3.29
N LEU A 117 -11.12 -5.06 -4.48
CA LEU A 117 -10.86 -3.67 -4.84
C LEU A 117 -11.94 -3.19 -5.81
N ASP A 118 -12.46 -2.01 -5.57
CA ASP A 118 -13.48 -1.41 -6.43
C ASP A 118 -13.22 0.10 -6.56
N GLN A 119 -13.14 0.57 -7.79
CA GLN A 119 -13.03 2.00 -8.11
C GLN A 119 -14.14 2.41 -9.10
N SER A 120 -15.12 1.52 -9.32
CA SER A 120 -16.26 1.80 -10.17
C SER A 120 -17.31 2.67 -9.46
N ASP A 121 -18.55 2.55 -9.83
CA ASP A 121 -19.65 3.44 -9.44
C ASP A 121 -20.17 3.23 -8.00
N TRP A 122 -19.36 2.65 -7.09
CA TRP A 122 -19.76 2.41 -5.71
C TRP A 122 -20.23 3.69 -4.99
N TYR A 123 -19.75 4.85 -5.40
CA TYR A 123 -20.13 6.14 -4.83
C TYR A 123 -21.52 6.63 -5.27
N ASP A 124 -22.08 6.10 -6.35
CA ASP A 124 -23.40 6.50 -6.84
C ASP A 124 -24.53 6.17 -5.86
N GLY A 125 -24.36 5.11 -5.10
CA GLY A 125 -25.28 4.74 -3.99
C GLY A 125 -24.92 5.38 -2.66
N TYR A 126 -23.80 6.05 -2.57
CA TYR A 126 -23.30 6.69 -1.35
C TYR A 126 -23.75 8.15 -1.35
N ILE A 127 -24.62 8.53 -0.43
CA ILE A 127 -25.01 9.94 -0.27
C ILE A 127 -23.82 10.70 0.29
N TRP A 128 -22.89 11.06 -0.57
CA TRP A 128 -21.81 11.97 -0.24
C TRP A 128 -22.42 13.36 -0.03
N LYS A 129 -22.50 13.79 1.23
CA LYS A 129 -23.02 15.12 1.59
C LYS A 129 -22.04 16.26 1.30
N GLY A 130 -20.90 15.98 0.71
CA GLY A 130 -19.92 16.95 0.25
C GLY A 130 -20.09 17.29 -1.23
N LYS A 131 -19.50 18.39 -1.66
CA LYS A 131 -19.42 18.68 -3.10
C LYS A 131 -18.48 17.67 -3.74
N LEU A 132 -18.98 16.91 -4.70
CA LEU A 132 -18.12 16.12 -5.57
C LEU A 132 -17.08 17.05 -6.19
N PRO A 133 -15.80 16.64 -6.28
CA PRO A 133 -14.85 17.38 -7.10
C PRO A 133 -15.47 17.53 -8.48
N LYS A 134 -15.44 18.74 -9.02
CA LYS A 134 -15.82 18.92 -10.43
C LYS A 134 -14.84 18.09 -11.24
N ASN A 135 -15.37 17.23 -12.11
CA ASN A 135 -14.55 16.54 -13.08
C ASN A 135 -13.62 17.59 -13.74
N PRO A 136 -12.29 17.28 -13.84
CA PRO A 136 -11.37 18.14 -14.52
C PRO A 136 -11.74 18.32 -16.00
#